data_380f1f02017eb7803e5421f6fa3c1400
#
_entry.id   380f1f02017eb7803e5421f6fa3c1400
#
_cell.length_a   1.000
_cell.length_b   1.000
_cell.length_c   1.000
_cell.angle_alpha   90.00
_cell.angle_beta   90.00
_cell.angle_gamma   90.00
#
_symmetry.space_group_name_H-M   'P 1'
#
loop_
_entity.id
_entity.type
_entity.pdbx_description
1 polymer ?
#
loop_
_entity_poly.entity_id
_entity_poly.type
_entity_poly.pdbx_seq_one_letter_code
_entity_poly.pdbx_strand_id
1 'polypeptide(L)'
;PWNYPLMMAVWKIGPALVTGNTVVLKPAETTPLTSLRMAELCADLFPPGVLNIITGHGEPVGAPLAAHPKVDMVSLTGDVGTGKKIA
;
A
#
# COMPACT_ATOMS: atom_id res chain seq x y z
N PRO A 1 4.04 -2.41 -7.67
CA PRO A 1 5.11 -2.73 -8.64
C PRO A 1 6.08 -1.56 -8.82
N TRP A 2 7.28 -1.84 -9.33
CA TRP A 2 8.32 -0.83 -9.55
C TRP A 2 8.02 0.11 -10.72
N ASN A 3 7.24 -0.34 -11.69
CA ASN A 3 6.82 0.48 -12.83
C ASN A 3 5.53 1.23 -12.49
N TYR A 4 5.49 2.51 -12.79
CA TYR A 4 4.38 3.41 -12.43
C TYR A 4 4.06 3.39 -10.92
N PRO A 5 5.05 3.55 -10.04
CA PRO A 5 4.83 3.33 -8.60
C PRO A 5 3.81 4.29 -7.98
N LEU A 6 3.83 5.56 -8.35
CA LEU A 6 2.87 6.54 -7.83
C LEU A 6 1.46 6.30 -8.38
N MET A 7 1.34 6.03 -9.68
CA MET A 7 0.05 5.75 -10.30
C MET A 7 -0.63 4.53 -9.67
N MET A 8 0.11 3.45 -9.46
CA MET A 8 -0.41 2.24 -8.82
C MET A 8 -0.83 2.49 -7.38
N ALA A 9 -0.07 3.31 -6.64
CA ALA A 9 -0.45 3.72 -5.30
C ALA A 9 -1.76 4.51 -5.31
N VAL A 10 -1.89 5.51 -6.17
CA VAL A 10 -3.08 6.35 -6.28
C VAL A 10 -4.31 5.54 -6.68
N TRP A 11 -4.18 4.59 -7.60
CA TRP A 11 -5.29 3.72 -8.02
C TRP A 11 -5.84 2.86 -6.89
N LYS A 12 -5.05 2.58 -5.87
CA LYS A 12 -5.49 1.83 -4.69
C LYS A 12 -5.99 2.74 -3.58
N ILE A 13 -5.27 3.80 -3.31
CA ILE A 13 -5.56 4.73 -2.20
C ILE A 13 -6.84 5.52 -2.48
N GLY A 14 -7.01 6.05 -3.69
CA GLY A 14 -8.16 6.88 -4.04
C GLY A 14 -9.50 6.20 -3.78
N PRO A 15 -9.77 5.05 -4.43
CA PRO A 15 -11.02 4.33 -4.18
C PRO A 15 -11.21 3.88 -2.73
N ALA A 16 -10.14 3.45 -2.07
CA ALA A 16 -10.22 3.01 -0.68
C ALA A 16 -10.63 4.15 0.26
N LEU A 17 -10.01 5.31 0.13
CA LEU A 17 -10.31 6.46 0.98
C LEU A 17 -11.68 7.06 0.70
N VAL A 18 -12.08 7.16 -0.56
CA VAL A 18 -13.38 7.75 -0.93
C VAL A 18 -14.55 6.90 -0.44
N THR A 19 -14.34 5.62 -0.25
CA THR A 19 -15.35 4.70 0.30
C THR A 19 -15.26 4.50 1.82
N GLY A 20 -14.46 5.30 2.50
CA GLY A 20 -14.43 5.34 3.95
C GLY A 20 -13.49 4.34 4.62
N ASN A 21 -12.54 3.79 3.90
CA ASN A 21 -11.57 2.84 4.46
C ASN A 21 -10.31 3.53 4.97
N THR A 22 -9.60 2.87 5.86
CA THR A 22 -8.21 3.20 6.18
C THR A 22 -7.29 2.35 5.31
N VAL A 23 -6.08 2.84 5.05
CA VAL A 23 -5.15 2.21 4.12
C VAL A 23 -3.77 2.06 4.75
N VAL A 24 -3.19 0.88 4.61
CA VAL A 24 -1.77 0.64 4.79
C VAL A 24 -1.20 0.26 3.42
N LEU A 25 -0.37 1.10 2.85
CA LEU A 25 0.28 0.88 1.57
C LEU A 25 1.74 0.46 1.76
N LYS A 26 2.11 -0.66 1.15
CA LYS A 26 3.53 -1.03 0.99
C LYS A 26 3.93 -0.86 -0.46
N PRO A 27 4.70 0.18 -0.80
CA PRO A 27 5.23 0.33 -2.16
C PRO A 27 6.30 -0.71 -2.47
N ALA A 28 6.62 -0.88 -3.76
CA ALA A 28 7.74 -1.73 -4.16
C ALA A 28 9.03 -1.29 -3.45
N GLU A 29 9.83 -2.23 -3.01
CA GLU A 29 11.03 -1.96 -2.22
C GLU A 29 12.05 -1.08 -2.95
N THR A 30 12.07 -1.12 -4.27
CA THR A 30 13.00 -0.32 -5.09
C THR A 30 12.46 1.07 -5.44
N THR A 31 11.17 1.36 -5.24
CA THR A 31 10.55 2.61 -5.68
C THR A 31 9.58 3.22 -4.64
N PRO A 32 10.02 3.44 -3.40
CA PRO A 32 9.10 3.93 -2.36
C PRO A 32 9.01 5.46 -2.27
N LEU A 33 9.93 6.22 -2.91
CA LEU A 33 10.12 7.63 -2.62
C LEU A 33 8.93 8.51 -2.97
N THR A 34 8.28 8.29 -4.13
CA THR A 34 7.12 9.10 -4.53
C THR A 34 5.92 8.85 -3.62
N SER A 35 5.70 7.62 -3.18
CA SER A 35 4.63 7.30 -2.22
C SER A 35 4.89 7.94 -0.86
N LEU A 36 6.13 7.91 -0.38
CA LEU A 36 6.50 8.57 0.88
C LEU A 36 6.31 10.08 0.79
N ARG A 37 6.70 10.69 -0.33
CA ARG A 37 6.52 12.14 -0.53
C ARG A 37 5.04 12.50 -0.60
N MET A 38 4.23 11.72 -1.27
CA MET A 38 2.78 11.90 -1.30
C MET A 38 2.20 11.84 0.13
N ALA A 39 2.63 10.89 0.94
CA ALA A 39 2.18 10.78 2.32
C ALA A 39 2.55 12.01 3.14
N GLU A 40 3.75 12.57 2.96
CA GLU A 40 4.15 13.82 3.62
C GLU A 40 3.21 14.97 3.23
N LEU A 41 2.91 15.12 1.95
CA LEU A 41 2.04 16.19 1.45
C LEU A 41 0.60 16.02 1.93
N CYS A 42 0.15 14.81 2.19
CA CYS A 42 -1.20 14.49 2.65
C CYS A 42 -1.33 14.41 4.18
N ALA A 43 -0.24 14.56 4.93
CA ALA A 43 -0.21 14.28 6.38
C ALA A 43 -1.29 15.05 7.17
N ASP A 44 -1.58 16.30 6.78
CA ASP A 44 -2.55 17.14 7.47
C ASP A 44 -3.96 17.06 6.88
N LEU A 45 -4.17 16.27 5.83
CA LEU A 45 -5.46 16.15 5.15
C LEU A 45 -6.37 15.09 5.77
N PHE A 46 -5.81 14.14 6.50
CA PHE A 46 -6.54 13.03 7.10
C PHE A 46 -6.23 12.91 8.59
N PRO A 47 -7.16 12.37 9.39
CA PRO A 47 -6.84 12.00 10.77
C PRO A 47 -5.70 10.99 10.84
N PRO A 48 -4.93 10.97 11.95
CA PRO A 48 -3.89 9.96 12.13
C PRO A 48 -4.41 8.53 11.96
N GLY A 49 -3.65 7.70 11.27
CA GLY A 49 -4.01 6.29 11.04
C GLY A 49 -4.89 6.03 9.82
N VAL A 50 -5.37 7.05 9.12
CA VAL A 50 -6.20 6.85 7.92
C VAL A 50 -5.37 6.43 6.70
N LEU A 51 -4.25 7.11 6.44
CA LEU A 51 -3.32 6.75 5.38
C LEU A 51 -1.95 6.47 5.97
N ASN A 52 -1.45 5.26 5.74
CA ASN A 52 -0.18 4.79 6.30
C ASN A 52 0.67 4.18 5.20
N ILE A 53 1.93 4.58 5.13
CA ILE A 53 2.89 4.02 4.18
C ILE A 53 3.97 3.28 4.97
N ILE A 54 4.18 2.01 4.66
CA ILE A 54 5.25 1.22 5.26
C ILE A 54 6.18 0.74 4.16
N THR A 55 7.48 0.71 4.45
CA THR A 55 8.49 0.28 3.50
C THR A 55 9.09 -1.06 3.89
N GLY A 56 9.58 -1.81 2.93
CA GLY A 56 10.24 -3.08 3.16
C GLY A 56 10.06 -4.06 2.02
N HIS A 57 10.69 -5.21 2.18
CA HIS A 57 10.61 -6.30 1.21
C HIS A 57 9.31 -7.10 1.34
N GLY A 58 8.99 -7.87 0.31
CA GLY A 58 7.77 -8.66 0.24
C GLY A 58 7.64 -9.66 1.38
N GLU A 59 8.66 -10.48 1.62
CA GLU A 59 8.57 -11.53 2.65
C GLU A 59 8.54 -10.98 4.08
N PRO A 60 9.49 -10.13 4.53
CA PRO A 60 9.49 -9.66 5.91
C PRO A 60 8.39 -8.64 6.24
N VAL A 61 7.87 -7.89 5.26
CA VAL A 61 6.87 -6.83 5.50
C VAL A 61 5.56 -7.10 4.79
N GLY A 62 5.58 -7.38 3.49
CA GLY A 62 4.37 -7.59 2.70
C GLY A 62 3.58 -8.82 3.10
N ALA A 63 4.24 -9.95 3.31
CA ALA A 63 3.57 -11.20 3.65
C ALA A 63 2.87 -11.12 5.03
N PRO A 64 3.51 -10.63 6.10
CA PRO A 64 2.81 -10.44 7.38
C PRO A 64 1.64 -9.45 7.29
N LEU A 65 1.78 -8.38 6.49
CA LEU A 65 0.69 -7.44 6.28
C LEU A 65 -0.51 -8.11 5.61
N ALA A 66 -0.27 -8.84 4.53
CA ALA A 66 -1.34 -9.53 3.79
C ALA A 66 -2.05 -10.60 4.62
N ALA A 67 -1.33 -11.24 5.54
CA ALA A 67 -1.87 -12.29 6.41
C ALA A 67 -2.43 -11.78 7.74
N HIS A 68 -2.34 -10.47 8.00
CA HIS A 68 -2.73 -9.92 9.30
C HIS A 68 -4.24 -10.04 9.53
N PRO A 69 -4.69 -10.54 10.70
CA PRO A 69 -6.11 -10.80 10.96
C PRO A 69 -6.99 -9.54 11.02
N LYS A 70 -6.39 -8.36 11.22
CA LYS A 70 -7.11 -7.08 11.22
C LYS A 70 -7.18 -6.41 9.84
N VAL A 71 -6.62 -7.02 8.81
CA VAL A 71 -6.72 -6.55 7.43
C VAL A 71 -7.96 -7.19 6.80
N ASP A 72 -8.92 -6.36 6.42
CA ASP A 72 -10.19 -6.83 5.85
C ASP A 72 -10.07 -7.13 4.36
N MET A 73 -9.22 -6.42 3.65
CA MET A 73 -9.04 -6.56 2.22
C MET A 73 -7.59 -6.31 1.81
N VAL A 74 -7.08 -7.11 0.90
CA VAL A 74 -5.76 -6.94 0.28
C VAL A 74 -5.93 -6.65 -1.20
N SER A 75 -5.23 -5.63 -1.70
CA SER A 75 -5.15 -5.31 -3.12
C SER A 75 -3.70 -5.36 -3.56
N LEU A 76 -3.40 -6.20 -4.53
CA LEU A 76 -2.06 -6.37 -5.08
C LEU A 76 -2.04 -6.10 -6.57
N THR A 77 -1.02 -5.38 -7.01
CA THR A 77 -0.57 -5.36 -8.40
C THR A 77 0.88 -5.82 -8.42
N GLY A 78 1.16 -6.91 -9.11
CA GLY A 78 2.50 -7.51 -9.14
C GLY A 78 2.54 -8.74 -10.04
N ASP A 79 3.53 -9.60 -9.82
CA ASP A 79 3.65 -10.83 -10.59
C ASP A 79 2.66 -11.90 -10.13
N VAL A 80 2.41 -12.87 -11.01
CA VAL A 80 1.45 -13.95 -10.76
C VAL A 80 1.85 -14.82 -9.55
N GLY A 81 3.16 -15.07 -9.39
CA GLY A 81 3.67 -15.86 -8.27
C GLY A 81 3.35 -15.22 -6.91
N THR A 82 3.57 -13.92 -6.80
CA THR A 82 3.23 -13.16 -5.60
C THR A 82 1.72 -13.17 -5.36
N GLY A 83 0.94 -12.97 -6.40
CA GLY A 83 -0.53 -13.01 -6.30
C GLY A 83 -1.04 -14.34 -5.74
N LYS A 84 -0.50 -15.45 -6.22
CA LYS A 84 -0.86 -16.78 -5.72
C LYS A 84 -0.49 -17.01 -4.26
N LYS A 85 0.64 -16.46 -3.80
CA LYS A 85 1.03 -16.56 -2.39
C LYS A 85 0.12 -15.78 -1.45
N ILE A 86 -0.39 -14.63 -1.92
CA ILE A 86 -1.30 -13.78 -1.14
C ILE A 86 -2.71 -14.37 -1.09
N ALA A 87 -3.16 -14.91 -2.20
CA ALA A 87 -4.46 -15.57 -2.26
C ALA A 87 -4.46 -16.86 -1.44
#